data_184425eaafdc1fcd4728736f27ac6678
#
_entry.id   184425eaafdc1fcd4728736f27ac6678
#
_cell.length_a   1.000
_cell.length_b   1.000
_cell.length_c   1.000
_cell.angle_alpha   90.00
_cell.angle_beta   90.00
_cell.angle_gamma   90.00
#
_symmetry.space_group_name_H-M   'P 1'
#
loop_
_entity.id
_entity.type
_entity.pdbx_description
1 polymer ?
#
loop_
_entity_poly.entity_id
_entity_poly.type
_entity_poly.pdbx_seq_one_letter_code
_entity_poly.pdbx_strand_id
1 'polypeptide(L)'
;MFQIQSGRRYNSNRLRLATSVIAPTGTIGLVMDCDTTGIEPDFALVKFKKLAGGGYFKIINRMVPVALSNLGYTETKIEAIIKYAIGHGSLKDAPGINHETLASKGFTEEAIDLIEKALGDAFDIKFVFNKWTLGEAFCTD
;
A
#
# COMPACT_ATOMS: atom_id res chain seq x y z
N MET A 1 4.41 -0.92 26.65
CA MET A 1 3.60 -1.11 27.88
C MET A 1 4.54 -1.07 29.07
N PHE A 2 4.61 0.05 29.79
CA PHE A 2 5.49 0.20 30.93
C PHE A 2 4.78 -0.28 32.17
N GLN A 3 5.30 -1.32 32.80
CA GLN A 3 4.79 -1.84 34.06
C GLN A 3 5.45 -1.05 35.22
N ILE A 4 4.65 -0.24 35.91
CA ILE A 4 5.09 0.42 37.14
C ILE A 4 4.99 -0.61 38.26
N GLN A 5 6.12 -1.15 38.71
CA GLN A 5 6.18 -1.96 39.93
C GLN A 5 6.12 -1.04 41.15
N SER A 6 5.04 -1.12 41.90
CA SER A 6 4.90 -0.46 43.20
C SER A 6 5.86 -1.10 44.20
N GLY A 7 6.71 -0.29 44.83
CA GLY A 7 7.49 -0.70 46.00
C GLY A 7 8.99 -0.49 46.00
N ARG A 8 9.62 0.06 44.95
CA ARG A 8 11.02 0.45 44.97
C ARG A 8 11.17 1.95 45.07
N ARG A 9 12.04 2.43 45.96
CA ARG A 9 12.48 3.84 45.96
C ARG A 9 13.16 4.10 44.63
N TYR A 10 12.50 4.87 43.77
CA TYR A 10 13.06 5.27 42.52
C TYR A 10 14.18 6.27 42.72
N ASN A 11 15.36 5.95 42.20
CA ASN A 11 16.45 6.92 42.09
C ASN A 11 15.96 8.06 41.16
N SER A 12 16.09 9.32 41.58
CA SER A 12 15.62 10.48 40.82
C SER A 12 16.13 10.54 39.36
N ASN A 13 17.27 9.95 39.08
CA ASN A 13 17.85 9.86 37.74
C ASN A 13 17.07 8.86 36.82
N ARG A 14 16.50 7.78 37.39
CA ARG A 14 15.68 6.85 36.62
C ARG A 14 14.28 7.40 36.30
N LEU A 15 13.75 8.26 37.18
CA LEU A 15 12.49 8.95 36.91
C LEU A 15 12.63 9.95 35.75
N ARG A 16 13.77 10.60 35.63
CA ARG A 16 14.03 11.52 34.52
C ARG A 16 14.13 10.83 33.17
N LEU A 17 14.67 9.63 33.12
CA LEU A 17 14.71 8.80 31.90
C LEU A 17 13.33 8.28 31.48
N ALA A 18 12.39 8.10 32.44
CA ALA A 18 11.05 7.65 32.20
C ALA A 18 10.06 8.77 31.82
N THR A 19 10.44 10.04 31.97
CA THR A 19 9.58 11.20 31.67
C THR A 19 9.77 11.79 30.29
N SER A 20 10.77 11.35 29.54
CA SER A 20 10.98 11.78 28.15
C SER A 20 10.67 10.64 27.19
N VAL A 21 9.92 10.94 26.16
CA VAL A 21 9.57 10.02 25.08
C VAL A 21 9.64 10.74 23.75
N ILE A 22 10.13 10.06 22.73
CA ILE A 22 10.02 10.53 21.35
C ILE A 22 8.64 10.06 20.84
N ALA A 23 7.67 10.98 20.89
CA ALA A 23 6.33 10.66 20.42
C ALA A 23 6.30 10.54 18.89
N PRO A 24 5.45 9.65 18.34
CA PRO A 24 5.24 9.57 16.89
C PRO A 24 4.70 10.90 16.36
N THR A 25 5.24 11.34 15.22
CA THR A 25 4.86 12.59 14.54
C THR A 25 3.92 12.31 13.37
N GLY A 26 2.72 11.78 13.63
CA GLY A 26 1.80 11.34 12.60
C GLY A 26 1.55 12.36 11.49
N THR A 27 0.73 13.38 11.76
CA THR A 27 0.38 14.42 10.78
C THR A 27 1.57 15.27 10.38
N ILE A 28 2.44 15.64 11.33
CA ILE A 28 3.64 16.44 11.05
C ILE A 28 4.59 15.66 10.15
N GLY A 29 4.82 14.37 10.43
CA GLY A 29 5.64 13.51 9.59
C GLY A 29 5.14 13.44 8.15
N LEU A 30 3.82 13.34 7.96
CA LEU A 30 3.19 13.35 6.63
C LEU A 30 3.36 14.69 5.91
N VAL A 31 3.19 15.81 6.62
CA VAL A 31 3.36 17.16 6.03
C VAL A 31 4.81 17.42 5.65
N MET A 32 5.75 16.92 6.43
CA MET A 32 7.19 17.02 6.17
C MET A 32 7.73 15.94 5.23
N ASP A 33 6.84 15.15 4.65
CA ASP A 33 7.19 14.12 3.66
C ASP A 33 8.15 13.05 4.20
N CYS A 34 7.98 12.67 5.46
CA CYS A 34 8.73 11.60 6.08
C CYS A 34 8.12 10.24 5.79
N ASP A 35 8.95 9.23 5.52
CA ASP A 35 8.48 7.84 5.30
C ASP A 35 8.00 7.18 6.59
N THR A 36 8.58 7.57 7.74
CA THR A 36 8.21 7.06 9.07
C THR A 36 7.77 8.20 9.99
N THR A 37 6.96 7.87 11.00
CA THR A 37 6.44 8.85 11.97
C THR A 37 7.24 8.90 13.26
N GLY A 38 8.40 8.25 13.34
CA GLY A 38 9.26 8.17 14.51
C GLY A 38 10.61 7.57 14.19
N ILE A 39 11.32 7.14 15.24
CA ILE A 39 12.64 6.51 15.12
C ILE A 39 12.56 5.01 14.79
N GLU A 40 11.37 4.44 14.79
CA GLU A 40 11.17 3.04 14.51
C GLU A 40 11.25 2.78 12.99
N PRO A 41 11.76 1.62 12.57
CA PRO A 41 11.75 1.24 11.17
C PRO A 41 10.32 1.11 10.66
N ASP A 42 10.17 1.27 9.36
CA ASP A 42 8.87 1.11 8.72
C ASP A 42 8.35 -0.31 8.89
N PHE A 43 7.10 -0.46 9.33
CA PHE A 43 6.47 -1.77 9.54
C PHE A 43 6.09 -2.45 8.23
N ALA A 44 5.94 -1.69 7.14
CA ALA A 44 5.62 -2.19 5.81
C ALA A 44 6.26 -1.32 4.74
N LEU A 45 6.85 -1.95 3.74
CA LEU A 45 7.46 -1.24 2.60
C LEU A 45 6.42 -0.64 1.66
N VAL A 46 5.23 -1.25 1.59
CA VAL A 46 4.08 -0.74 0.83
C VAL A 46 2.95 -0.44 1.80
N LYS A 47 2.42 0.76 1.75
CA LYS A 47 1.33 1.25 2.60
C LYS A 47 0.14 1.68 1.76
N PHE A 48 -1.02 1.65 2.36
CA PHE A 48 -2.25 2.15 1.77
C PHE A 48 -2.68 3.44 2.47
N LYS A 49 -2.95 4.46 1.69
CA LYS A 49 -3.51 5.72 2.18
C LYS A 49 -4.91 5.89 1.60
N LYS A 50 -5.89 6.05 2.47
CA LYS A 50 -7.25 6.40 2.06
C LYS A 50 -7.29 7.87 1.66
N LEU A 51 -7.83 8.16 0.49
CA LEU A 51 -8.02 9.53 0.02
C LEU A 51 -9.29 10.15 0.60
N ALA A 52 -9.30 11.45 0.81
CA ALA A 52 -10.46 12.18 1.35
C ALA A 52 -11.69 12.11 0.41
N GLY A 53 -11.47 11.97 -0.89
CA GLY A 53 -12.52 11.80 -1.91
C GLY A 53 -12.95 10.36 -2.17
N GLY A 54 -12.44 9.40 -1.41
CA GLY A 54 -12.62 7.96 -1.66
C GLY A 54 -11.41 7.36 -2.38
N GLY A 55 -11.39 6.02 -2.49
CA GLY A 55 -10.27 5.29 -3.08
C GLY A 55 -9.08 5.11 -2.14
N TYR A 56 -8.14 4.28 -2.59
CA TYR A 56 -6.91 3.95 -1.86
C TYR A 56 -5.70 4.21 -2.75
N PHE A 57 -4.70 4.82 -2.17
CA PHE A 57 -3.43 5.07 -2.83
C PHE A 57 -2.34 4.20 -2.19
N LYS A 58 -1.62 3.44 -3.01
CA LYS A 58 -0.48 2.64 -2.57
C LYS A 58 0.78 3.50 -2.63
N ILE A 59 1.52 3.51 -1.53
CA ILE A 59 2.79 4.22 -1.41
C ILE A 59 3.87 3.20 -1.09
N ILE A 60 4.94 3.19 -1.86
CA ILE A 60 6.14 2.45 -1.53
C ILE A 60 7.10 3.36 -0.76
N ASN A 61 7.82 2.80 0.21
CA ASN A 61 8.85 3.53 0.93
C ASN A 61 9.93 4.01 -0.06
N ARG A 62 10.24 5.30 -0.05
CA ARG A 62 11.17 5.95 -0.99
C ARG A 62 12.60 5.44 -0.90
N MET A 63 12.96 4.79 0.19
CA MET A 63 14.28 4.18 0.34
C MET A 63 14.40 2.84 -0.40
N VAL A 64 13.30 2.23 -0.84
CA VAL A 64 13.34 0.96 -1.59
C VAL A 64 14.10 1.08 -2.90
N PRO A 65 13.85 2.05 -3.79
CA PRO A 65 14.65 2.24 -5.00
C PRO A 65 16.13 2.43 -4.70
N VAL A 66 16.45 3.26 -3.69
CA VAL A 66 17.84 3.55 -3.28
C VAL A 66 18.53 2.30 -2.77
N ALA A 67 17.85 1.51 -1.95
CA ALA A 67 18.39 0.25 -1.41
C ALA A 67 18.65 -0.77 -2.54
N LEU A 68 17.72 -0.90 -3.48
CA LEU A 68 17.88 -1.80 -4.63
C LEU A 68 19.04 -1.37 -5.54
N SER A 69 19.20 -0.06 -5.77
CA SER A 69 20.33 0.50 -6.52
C SER A 69 21.67 0.17 -5.83
N ASN A 70 21.73 0.35 -4.50
CA ASN A 70 22.94 0.01 -3.72
C ASN A 70 23.24 -1.50 -3.72
N LEU A 71 22.24 -2.35 -3.90
CA LEU A 71 22.39 -3.80 -4.07
C LEU A 71 22.81 -4.19 -5.50
N GLY A 72 22.96 -3.23 -6.42
CA GLY A 72 23.41 -3.47 -7.80
C GLY A 72 22.30 -3.86 -8.77
N TYR A 73 21.03 -3.64 -8.44
CA TYR A 73 19.95 -3.83 -9.41
C TYR A 73 19.97 -2.73 -10.47
N THR A 74 19.67 -3.10 -11.72
CA THR A 74 19.53 -2.13 -12.82
C THR A 74 18.23 -1.35 -12.67
N GLU A 75 18.18 -0.12 -13.20
CA GLU A 75 17.02 0.76 -13.15
C GLU A 75 15.73 0.06 -13.64
N THR A 76 15.83 -0.64 -14.76
CA THR A 76 14.71 -1.41 -15.33
C THR A 76 14.17 -2.49 -14.40
N LYS A 77 15.04 -3.15 -13.63
CA LYS A 77 14.62 -4.13 -12.61
C LYS A 77 14.00 -3.44 -11.39
N ILE A 78 14.54 -2.31 -10.98
CA ILE A 78 13.99 -1.51 -9.88
C ILE A 78 12.59 -1.05 -10.21
N GLU A 79 12.37 -0.50 -11.40
CA GLU A 79 11.04 -0.09 -11.87
C GLU A 79 10.05 -1.27 -11.91
N ALA A 80 10.49 -2.43 -12.41
CA ALA A 80 9.67 -3.63 -12.45
C ALA A 80 9.27 -4.11 -11.03
N ILE A 81 10.21 -4.07 -10.07
CA ILE A 81 9.96 -4.42 -8.67
C ILE A 81 8.96 -3.44 -8.03
N ILE A 82 9.15 -2.14 -8.24
CA ILE A 82 8.26 -1.11 -7.72
C ILE A 82 6.86 -1.29 -8.30
N LYS A 83 6.77 -1.47 -9.61
CA LYS A 83 5.51 -1.68 -10.32
C LYS A 83 4.78 -2.94 -9.84
N TYR A 84 5.52 -4.02 -9.58
CA TYR A 84 4.96 -5.22 -8.98
C TYR A 84 4.42 -4.97 -7.56
N ALA A 85 5.17 -4.24 -6.73
CA ALA A 85 4.81 -3.96 -5.34
C ALA A 85 3.59 -3.03 -5.21
N ILE A 86 3.52 -1.99 -6.04
CA ILE A 86 2.41 -1.02 -6.04
C ILE A 86 1.21 -1.58 -6.80
N GLY A 87 1.44 -2.38 -7.83
CA GLY A 87 0.46 -2.86 -8.79
C GLY A 87 0.44 -2.01 -10.07
N HIS A 88 -0.08 -2.58 -11.11
CA HIS A 88 -0.13 -1.96 -12.44
C HIS A 88 -1.29 -0.96 -12.61
N GLY A 89 -2.36 -1.12 -11.80
CA GLY A 89 -3.56 -0.29 -11.91
C GLY A 89 -4.36 -0.49 -13.22
N SER A 90 -3.94 -1.42 -14.06
CA SER A 90 -4.58 -1.76 -15.34
C SER A 90 -4.30 -3.22 -15.68
N LEU A 91 -5.22 -3.87 -16.37
CA LEU A 91 -5.06 -5.23 -16.89
C LEU A 91 -4.43 -5.25 -18.27
N LYS A 92 -4.22 -4.10 -18.89
CA LYS A 92 -3.52 -4.02 -20.18
C LYS A 92 -2.10 -4.54 -19.97
N ASP A 93 -1.66 -5.49 -20.70
CA ASP A 93 -0.34 -6.13 -20.60
C ASP A 93 -0.06 -6.84 -19.24
N ALA A 94 -1.08 -7.11 -18.42
CA ALA A 94 -0.91 -7.84 -17.18
C ALA A 94 -0.61 -9.32 -17.44
N PRO A 95 0.32 -9.95 -16.71
CA PRO A 95 0.61 -11.37 -16.90
C PRO A 95 -0.55 -12.25 -16.44
N GLY A 96 -1.01 -13.13 -17.28
CA GLY A 96 -2.06 -14.11 -16.97
C GLY A 96 -3.48 -13.64 -17.17
N ILE A 97 -3.88 -12.51 -16.60
CA ILE A 97 -5.20 -11.91 -16.77
C ILE A 97 -5.04 -10.56 -17.44
N ASN A 98 -5.33 -10.50 -18.72
CA ASN A 98 -5.26 -9.29 -19.53
C ASN A 98 -6.52 -9.19 -20.42
N HIS A 99 -6.64 -8.10 -21.19
CA HIS A 99 -7.78 -7.86 -22.07
C HIS A 99 -8.00 -9.01 -23.05
N GLU A 100 -6.95 -9.56 -23.65
CA GLU A 100 -7.05 -10.64 -24.63
C GLU A 100 -7.57 -11.95 -23.99
N THR A 101 -7.02 -12.28 -22.82
CA THR A 101 -7.45 -13.48 -22.09
C THR A 101 -8.86 -13.36 -21.53
N LEU A 102 -9.28 -12.15 -21.11
CA LEU A 102 -10.66 -11.91 -20.71
C LEU A 102 -11.61 -12.00 -21.90
N ALA A 103 -11.28 -11.39 -23.02
CA ALA A 103 -12.07 -11.47 -24.25
C ALA A 103 -12.21 -12.93 -24.73
N SER A 104 -11.14 -13.72 -24.66
CA SER A 104 -11.19 -15.15 -25.01
C SER A 104 -12.10 -15.99 -24.09
N LYS A 105 -12.36 -15.50 -22.88
CA LYS A 105 -13.27 -16.11 -21.89
C LYS A 105 -14.70 -15.57 -21.95
N GLY A 106 -15.02 -14.75 -22.95
CA GLY A 106 -16.38 -14.26 -23.17
C GLY A 106 -16.66 -12.90 -22.53
N PHE A 107 -15.66 -12.21 -21.97
CA PHE A 107 -15.86 -10.85 -21.50
C PHE A 107 -16.01 -9.89 -22.68
N THR A 108 -17.10 -9.12 -22.65
CA THR A 108 -17.34 -8.08 -23.65
C THR A 108 -16.41 -6.88 -23.44
N GLU A 109 -16.21 -6.11 -24.48
CA GLU A 109 -15.38 -4.89 -24.43
C GLU A 109 -15.92 -3.90 -23.38
N GLU A 110 -17.25 -3.80 -23.28
CA GLU A 110 -17.92 -2.97 -22.25
C GLU A 110 -17.63 -3.47 -20.83
N ALA A 111 -17.61 -4.79 -20.61
CA ALA A 111 -17.30 -5.37 -19.31
C ALA A 111 -15.82 -5.13 -18.93
N ILE A 112 -14.90 -5.21 -19.90
CA ILE A 112 -13.48 -4.90 -19.69
C ILE A 112 -13.28 -3.43 -19.35
N ASP A 113 -13.99 -2.52 -20.00
CA ASP A 113 -13.95 -1.09 -19.69
C ASP A 113 -14.47 -0.77 -18.28
N LEU A 114 -15.53 -1.45 -17.84
CA LEU A 114 -16.03 -1.32 -16.46
C LEU A 114 -15.02 -1.80 -15.44
N ILE A 115 -14.34 -2.92 -15.73
CA ILE A 115 -13.27 -3.46 -14.91
C ILE A 115 -12.10 -2.46 -14.80
N GLU A 116 -11.64 -1.91 -15.92
CA GLU A 116 -10.55 -0.93 -15.95
C GLU A 116 -10.88 0.33 -15.13
N LYS A 117 -12.09 0.85 -15.25
CA LYS A 117 -12.55 2.00 -14.44
C LYS A 117 -12.58 1.67 -12.94
N ALA A 118 -13.02 0.47 -12.58
CA ALA A 118 -13.11 0.04 -11.18
C ALA A 118 -11.75 -0.26 -10.56
N LEU A 119 -10.73 -0.64 -11.36
CA LEU A 119 -9.38 -0.96 -10.88
C LEU A 119 -8.69 0.23 -10.22
N GLY A 120 -8.94 1.46 -10.67
CA GLY A 120 -8.33 2.67 -10.12
C GLY A 120 -8.62 2.88 -8.64
N ASP A 121 -9.80 2.49 -8.19
CA ASP A 121 -10.28 2.68 -6.82
C ASP A 121 -10.28 1.39 -5.98
N ALA A 122 -9.96 0.25 -6.60
CA ALA A 122 -10.05 -1.04 -5.95
C ALA A 122 -8.84 -1.33 -5.05
N PHE A 123 -9.14 -1.72 -3.81
CA PHE A 123 -8.12 -2.21 -2.88
C PHE A 123 -7.66 -3.64 -3.22
N ASP A 124 -8.58 -4.50 -3.64
CA ASP A 124 -8.36 -5.89 -4.01
C ASP A 124 -9.13 -6.19 -5.30
N ILE A 125 -8.58 -7.03 -6.15
CA ILE A 125 -9.19 -7.44 -7.43
C ILE A 125 -10.60 -8.02 -7.27
N LYS A 126 -10.90 -8.62 -6.12
CA LYS A 126 -12.25 -9.15 -5.79
C LYS A 126 -13.32 -8.06 -5.78
N PHE A 127 -12.94 -6.81 -5.49
CA PHE A 127 -13.89 -5.68 -5.54
C PHE A 127 -14.20 -5.22 -6.96
N VAL A 128 -13.46 -5.71 -7.95
CA VAL A 128 -13.66 -5.40 -9.36
C VAL A 128 -14.46 -6.50 -10.05
N PHE A 129 -14.10 -7.76 -9.80
CA PHE A 129 -14.78 -8.92 -10.38
C PHE A 129 -15.96 -9.36 -9.49
N ASN A 130 -17.05 -8.62 -9.56
CA ASN A 130 -18.27 -8.93 -8.80
C ASN A 130 -19.52 -8.44 -9.55
N LYS A 131 -20.69 -8.90 -9.10
CA LYS A 131 -21.98 -8.60 -9.70
C LYS A 131 -22.35 -7.11 -9.68
N TRP A 132 -21.80 -6.33 -8.79
CA TRP A 132 -22.08 -4.89 -8.68
C TRP A 132 -21.34 -4.10 -9.75
N THR A 133 -20.16 -4.58 -10.15
CA THR A 133 -19.33 -3.97 -11.20
C THR A 133 -19.75 -4.45 -12.59
N LEU A 134 -19.98 -5.76 -12.73
CA LEU A 134 -20.24 -6.42 -14.02
C LEU A 134 -21.73 -6.57 -14.36
N GLY A 135 -22.61 -6.40 -13.37
CA GLY A 135 -24.03 -6.66 -13.50
C GLY A 135 -24.40 -8.11 -13.17
N GLU A 136 -25.63 -8.29 -12.68
CA GLU A 136 -26.12 -9.61 -12.24
C GLU A 136 -26.33 -10.57 -13.42
N ALA A 137 -26.75 -10.04 -14.56
CA ALA A 137 -26.96 -10.82 -15.80
C ALA A 137 -25.64 -11.43 -16.32
N PHE A 138 -24.55 -10.67 -16.29
CA PHE A 138 -23.23 -11.13 -16.74
C PHE A 138 -22.61 -12.21 -15.82
N CYS A 139 -22.97 -12.22 -14.56
CA CYS A 139 -22.43 -13.17 -13.58
C CYS A 139 -23.24 -14.48 -13.48
N THR A 140 -24.40 -14.58 -14.17
CA THR A 140 -25.30 -15.76 -14.15
C THR A 140 -25.13 -16.63 -15.37
N ASP A 141 -24.54 -16.12 -16.44
CA ASP A 141 -24.18 -16.86 -17.67
C ASP A 141 -22.77 -17.48 -17.50
#